data_e7735c07775979020b0668650fb42ae6
#
_entry.id   e7735c07775979020b0668650fb42ae6
#
_cell.length_a   1.000
_cell.length_b   1.000
_cell.length_c   1.000
_cell.angle_alpha   90.00
_cell.angle_beta   90.00
_cell.angle_gamma   90.00
#
_symmetry.space_group_name_H-M   'P 1'
#
loop_
_entity.id
_entity.type
_entity.pdbx_description
1 polymer ?
#
loop_
_entity_poly.entity_id
_entity_poly.type
_entity_poly.pdbx_seq_one_letter_code
_entity_poly.pdbx_strand_id
1 'polypeptide(L)'
;ALCAVPDEITAAMLRGWHAGNGVSLGNPRLGFVCTRTTTAGDDCLEGYYLEHDRPLAPHERLRFARDERGPAFDPARAPVLASASWPPGRLEKARRNYAMAYLRTALPAAIEVLGEDEAVGVVGVAMRQVGLQHYLAACEALGLPAQGGAVQFATFLVAMARGQGDEAGVRGTRRRVVVDWPGPRLLAGDDGTPPRPAIVAMWRGLWDGALGAHDRGLVLRLAGPRRDARDGLALVVEPAG
;
A
#
# COMPACT_ATOMS: atom_id res chain seq x y z
N ALA A 1 -7.41 10.36 7.04
CA ALA A 1 -7.36 9.81 5.66
C ALA A 1 -8.01 8.43 5.59
N LEU A 2 -7.84 7.58 6.60
CA LEU A 2 -8.43 6.22 6.63
C LEU A 2 -9.96 6.23 6.70
N CYS A 3 -10.56 7.24 7.32
CA CYS A 3 -12.02 7.39 7.40
C CYS A 3 -12.71 7.70 6.05
N ALA A 4 -11.95 7.92 4.98
CA ALA A 4 -12.50 8.08 3.63
C ALA A 4 -12.70 6.75 2.89
N VAL A 5 -12.26 5.64 3.48
CA VAL A 5 -12.35 4.30 2.89
C VAL A 5 -13.47 3.52 3.59
N PRO A 6 -14.43 2.94 2.87
CA PRO A 6 -15.50 2.13 3.46
C PRO A 6 -14.98 0.97 4.31
N ASP A 7 -15.69 0.66 5.41
CA ASP A 7 -15.30 -0.40 6.35
C ASP A 7 -15.31 -1.80 5.71
N GLU A 8 -16.12 -1.99 4.68
CA GLU A 8 -16.20 -3.23 3.89
C GLU A 8 -14.87 -3.62 3.24
N ILE A 9 -14.04 -2.63 2.85
CA ILE A 9 -12.70 -2.87 2.31
C ILE A 9 -11.80 -3.44 3.40
N THR A 10 -11.83 -2.86 4.61
CA THR A 10 -11.12 -3.41 5.76
C THR A 10 -11.59 -4.83 6.08
N ALA A 11 -12.89 -5.07 6.06
CA ALA A 11 -13.45 -6.41 6.28
C ALA A 11 -12.98 -7.41 5.22
N ALA A 12 -12.92 -7.02 3.95
CA ALA A 12 -12.38 -7.87 2.87
C ALA A 12 -10.91 -8.20 3.08
N MET A 13 -10.11 -7.21 3.46
CA MET A 13 -8.68 -7.40 3.76
C MET A 13 -8.46 -8.32 4.98
N LEU A 14 -9.22 -8.14 6.05
CA LEU A 14 -9.13 -8.97 7.24
C LEU A 14 -9.49 -10.44 6.96
N ARG A 15 -10.45 -10.67 6.05
CA ARG A 15 -10.77 -12.04 5.57
C ARG A 15 -9.58 -12.69 4.87
N GLY A 16 -8.83 -11.94 4.07
CA GLY A 16 -7.64 -12.46 3.40
C GLY A 16 -6.44 -12.65 4.34
N TRP A 17 -6.20 -11.68 5.21
CA TRP A 17 -5.00 -11.65 6.05
C TRP A 17 -5.19 -12.35 7.41
N HIS A 18 -5.98 -11.75 8.28
CA HIS A 18 -6.09 -12.24 9.66
C HIS A 18 -6.82 -13.60 9.73
N ALA A 19 -7.88 -13.77 8.96
CA ALA A 19 -8.58 -15.06 8.86
C ALA A 19 -7.70 -16.16 8.22
N GLY A 20 -6.77 -15.78 7.34
CA GLY A 20 -5.84 -16.72 6.70
C GLY A 20 -4.65 -17.12 7.56
N ASN A 21 -4.32 -16.37 8.61
CA ASN A 21 -3.11 -16.59 9.41
C ASN A 21 -3.08 -17.99 10.06
N GLY A 22 -4.20 -18.48 10.56
CA GLY A 22 -4.26 -19.82 11.16
C GLY A 22 -3.83 -20.90 10.16
N VAL A 23 -4.35 -20.85 8.95
CA VAL A 23 -4.00 -21.80 7.88
C VAL A 23 -2.52 -21.68 7.51
N SER A 24 -2.04 -20.46 7.35
CA SER A 24 -0.62 -20.19 7.00
C SER A 24 0.36 -20.68 8.06
N LEU A 25 -0.07 -20.70 9.33
CA LEU A 25 0.71 -21.19 10.47
C LEU A 25 0.51 -22.68 10.74
N GLY A 26 -0.29 -23.39 9.92
CA GLY A 26 -0.60 -24.81 10.12
C GLY A 26 -1.58 -25.09 11.27
N ASN A 27 -2.27 -24.07 11.77
CA ASN A 27 -3.30 -24.20 12.80
C ASN A 27 -4.70 -23.81 12.28
N PRO A 28 -5.44 -24.72 11.63
CA PRO A 28 -6.76 -24.41 11.07
C PRO A 28 -7.84 -24.15 12.13
N ARG A 29 -7.55 -24.32 13.41
CA ARG A 29 -8.44 -24.01 14.54
C ARG A 29 -8.35 -22.55 14.99
N LEU A 30 -7.40 -21.79 14.47
CA LEU A 30 -7.18 -20.40 14.86
C LEU A 30 -8.09 -19.47 14.06
N GLY A 31 -8.92 -18.68 14.76
CA GLY A 31 -9.76 -17.63 14.22
C GLY A 31 -9.33 -16.26 14.72
N PHE A 32 -9.72 -15.21 14.02
CA PHE A 32 -9.52 -13.82 14.43
C PHE A 32 -10.83 -13.15 14.82
N VAL A 33 -10.85 -12.52 15.97
CA VAL A 33 -11.96 -11.69 16.45
C VAL A 33 -11.54 -10.24 16.35
N CYS A 34 -12.18 -9.48 15.47
CA CYS A 34 -11.93 -8.05 15.28
C CYS A 34 -12.88 -7.24 16.17
N THR A 35 -12.32 -6.42 17.06
CA THR A 35 -13.10 -5.60 18.01
C THR A 35 -13.18 -4.14 17.59
N ARG A 36 -12.17 -3.62 16.84
CA ARG A 36 -12.12 -2.24 16.34
C ARG A 36 -11.50 -2.15 14.97
N THR A 37 -11.96 -1.17 14.17
CA THR A 37 -11.36 -0.83 12.88
C THR A 37 -11.28 0.68 12.70
N THR A 38 -10.16 1.16 12.16
CA THR A 38 -9.96 2.60 11.91
C THR A 38 -10.91 3.15 10.83
N THR A 39 -11.35 2.32 9.91
CA THR A 39 -12.32 2.70 8.86
C THR A 39 -13.72 2.90 9.42
N ALA A 40 -14.06 2.25 10.53
CA ALA A 40 -15.31 2.48 11.25
C ALA A 40 -15.25 3.63 12.27
N GLY A 41 -14.13 4.36 12.31
CA GLY A 41 -13.96 5.52 13.20
C GLY A 41 -13.23 5.23 14.50
N ASP A 42 -12.77 3.99 14.71
CA ASP A 42 -11.95 3.67 15.87
C ASP A 42 -10.52 4.22 15.73
N ASP A 43 -9.81 4.40 16.83
CA ASP A 43 -8.44 4.93 16.89
C ASP A 43 -7.38 3.93 16.39
N CYS A 44 -7.71 2.64 16.35
CA CYS A 44 -6.81 1.58 15.89
C CYS A 44 -7.57 0.39 15.29
N LEU A 45 -6.83 -0.51 14.65
CA LEU A 45 -7.27 -1.87 14.39
C LEU A 45 -6.95 -2.70 15.63
N GLU A 46 -7.97 -3.24 16.28
CA GLU A 46 -7.83 -4.08 17.47
C GLU A 46 -8.54 -5.42 17.27
N GLY A 47 -7.96 -6.46 17.84
CA GLY A 47 -8.55 -7.80 17.82
C GLY A 47 -7.65 -8.81 18.51
N TYR A 48 -8.11 -10.04 18.58
CA TYR A 48 -7.36 -11.13 19.15
C TYR A 48 -7.58 -12.43 18.40
N TYR A 49 -6.64 -13.33 18.50
CA TYR A 49 -6.77 -14.68 17.98
C TYR A 49 -7.35 -15.61 19.05
N LEU A 50 -8.30 -16.42 18.63
CA LEU A 50 -8.93 -17.45 19.46
C LEU A 50 -8.71 -18.82 18.83
N GLU A 51 -8.15 -19.75 19.60
CA GLU A 51 -8.04 -21.14 19.20
C GLU A 51 -9.30 -21.90 19.63
N HIS A 52 -9.93 -22.57 18.66
CA HIS A 52 -11.14 -23.36 18.86
C HIS A 52 -10.78 -24.83 19.08
N ASP A 53 -11.74 -25.61 19.52
CA ASP A 53 -11.60 -27.07 19.73
C ASP A 53 -11.65 -27.88 18.41
N ARG A 54 -12.08 -27.24 17.30
CA ARG A 54 -12.18 -27.83 15.97
C ARG A 54 -11.60 -26.95 14.87
N PRO A 55 -11.28 -27.52 13.70
CA PRO A 55 -10.97 -26.71 12.52
C PRO A 55 -12.13 -25.79 12.13
N LEU A 56 -11.81 -24.58 11.71
CA LEU A 56 -12.77 -23.55 11.29
C LEU A 56 -12.95 -23.58 9.78
N ALA A 57 -14.21 -23.49 9.33
CA ALA A 57 -14.51 -23.20 7.94
C ALA A 57 -14.08 -21.77 7.57
N PRO A 58 -13.80 -21.45 6.29
CA PRO A 58 -13.30 -20.15 5.89
C PRO A 58 -14.11 -18.96 6.41
N HIS A 59 -15.44 -19.05 6.42
CA HIS A 59 -16.33 -17.99 6.90
C HIS A 59 -16.36 -17.83 8.42
N GLU A 60 -15.90 -18.81 9.18
CA GLU A 60 -15.84 -18.81 10.65
C GLU A 60 -14.54 -18.20 11.17
N ARG A 61 -13.52 -18.03 10.33
CA ARG A 61 -12.17 -17.60 10.73
C ARG A 61 -12.05 -16.12 11.06
N LEU A 62 -13.07 -15.31 10.72
CA LEU A 62 -13.16 -13.91 11.05
C LEU A 62 -14.53 -13.62 11.66
N ARG A 63 -14.53 -13.03 12.85
CA ARG A 63 -15.74 -12.54 13.52
C ARG A 63 -15.53 -11.07 13.92
N PHE A 64 -16.52 -10.24 13.68
CA PHE A 64 -16.57 -8.87 14.21
C PHE A 64 -17.36 -8.86 15.51
N ALA A 65 -16.78 -8.28 16.57
CA ALA A 65 -17.36 -8.25 17.92
C ALA A 65 -17.01 -6.93 18.61
N ARG A 66 -17.69 -5.85 18.20
CA ARG A 66 -17.43 -4.48 18.68
C ARG A 66 -17.69 -4.30 20.17
N ASP A 67 -18.54 -5.13 20.76
CA ASP A 67 -18.88 -5.09 22.18
C ASP A 67 -17.92 -5.90 23.04
N GLU A 68 -17.01 -6.64 22.41
CA GLU A 68 -16.02 -7.44 23.11
C GLU A 68 -14.70 -6.67 23.31
N ARG A 69 -14.00 -7.01 24.37
CA ARG A 69 -12.61 -6.61 24.59
C ARG A 69 -11.72 -7.82 24.50
N GLY A 70 -10.62 -7.67 23.78
CA GLY A 70 -9.57 -8.69 23.77
C GLY A 70 -9.01 -8.95 25.16
N PRO A 71 -8.32 -10.07 25.40
CA PRO A 71 -7.59 -10.32 26.63
C PRO A 71 -6.64 -9.16 26.94
N ALA A 72 -6.47 -8.84 28.21
CA ALA A 72 -5.54 -7.80 28.63
C ALA A 72 -4.13 -8.12 28.09
N PHE A 73 -3.54 -7.18 27.38
CA PHE A 73 -2.18 -7.33 26.85
C PHE A 73 -1.18 -7.06 27.97
N ASP A 74 -0.33 -8.06 28.23
CA ASP A 74 0.80 -7.94 29.16
C ASP A 74 2.11 -7.90 28.36
N PRO A 75 2.77 -6.74 28.23
CA PRO A 75 4.02 -6.61 27.49
C PRO A 75 5.14 -7.51 27.99
N ALA A 76 5.13 -7.83 29.31
CA ALA A 76 6.16 -8.68 29.92
C ALA A 76 6.03 -10.16 29.47
N ARG A 77 4.82 -10.57 29.08
CA ARG A 77 4.52 -11.93 28.59
C ARG A 77 4.45 -12.03 27.07
N ALA A 78 4.55 -10.89 26.37
CA ALA A 78 4.49 -10.89 24.92
C ALA A 78 5.70 -11.64 24.34
N PRO A 79 5.50 -12.52 23.34
CA PRO A 79 6.61 -13.16 22.67
C PRO A 79 7.47 -12.10 22.00
N VAL A 80 8.76 -12.08 22.35
CA VAL A 80 9.74 -11.20 21.73
C VAL A 80 10.30 -11.90 20.51
N LEU A 81 10.09 -11.31 19.33
CA LEU A 81 10.79 -11.77 18.13
C LEU A 81 12.29 -11.62 18.36
N ALA A 82 13.03 -12.70 18.14
CA ALA A 82 14.51 -12.70 18.20
C ALA A 82 15.11 -11.89 17.05
N SER A 83 14.67 -10.62 16.92
CA SER A 83 15.09 -9.71 15.84
C SER A 83 16.61 -9.44 15.85
N ALA A 84 17.25 -9.57 16.99
CA ALA A 84 18.73 -9.47 17.12
C ALA A 84 19.46 -10.56 16.33
N SER A 85 18.82 -11.69 16.04
CA SER A 85 19.40 -12.76 15.21
C SER A 85 19.19 -12.55 13.70
N TRP A 86 18.42 -11.53 13.31
CA TRP A 86 18.17 -11.26 11.90
C TRP A 86 19.21 -10.28 11.35
N PRO A 87 19.91 -10.62 10.25
CA PRO A 87 20.73 -9.64 9.56
C PRO A 87 19.89 -8.39 9.20
N PRO A 88 20.44 -7.17 9.33
CA PRO A 88 19.70 -5.92 9.05
C PRO A 88 18.97 -5.93 7.71
N GLY A 89 19.61 -6.39 6.64
CA GLY A 89 19.00 -6.46 5.31
C GLY A 89 17.80 -7.43 5.23
N ARG A 90 17.76 -8.47 6.08
CA ARG A 90 16.58 -9.37 6.15
C ARG A 90 15.40 -8.66 6.81
N LEU A 91 15.63 -7.89 7.85
CA LEU A 91 14.61 -7.12 8.55
C LEU A 91 14.01 -6.03 7.65
N GLU A 92 14.87 -5.29 6.94
CA GLU A 92 14.42 -4.28 5.95
C GLU A 92 13.59 -4.91 4.82
N LYS A 93 14.06 -6.04 4.27
CA LYS A 93 13.32 -6.79 3.25
C LYS A 93 11.96 -7.25 3.77
N ALA A 94 11.87 -7.74 5.01
CA ALA A 94 10.63 -8.18 5.60
C ALA A 94 9.65 -7.01 5.78
N ARG A 95 10.10 -5.88 6.33
CA ARG A 95 9.29 -4.66 6.50
C ARG A 95 8.75 -4.14 5.16
N ARG A 96 9.63 -4.03 4.16
CA ARG A 96 9.25 -3.61 2.82
C ARG A 96 8.21 -4.54 2.19
N ASN A 97 8.46 -5.85 2.22
CA ASN A 97 7.55 -6.83 1.64
C ASN A 97 6.17 -6.81 2.34
N TYR A 98 6.15 -6.64 3.66
CA TYR A 98 4.90 -6.52 4.42
C TYR A 98 4.09 -5.29 4.00
N ALA A 99 4.74 -4.11 3.92
CA ALA A 99 4.07 -2.88 3.49
C ALA A 99 3.54 -2.98 2.05
N MET A 100 4.33 -3.58 1.15
CA MET A 100 3.92 -3.78 -0.25
C MET A 100 2.77 -4.78 -0.36
N ALA A 101 2.82 -5.89 0.38
CA ALA A 101 1.76 -6.89 0.36
C ALA A 101 0.43 -6.30 0.85
N TYR A 102 0.46 -5.41 1.83
CA TYR A 102 -0.73 -4.71 2.30
C TYR A 102 -1.42 -3.92 1.17
N LEU A 103 -0.67 -3.11 0.42
CA LEU A 103 -1.21 -2.34 -0.70
C LEU A 103 -1.64 -3.23 -1.87
N ARG A 104 -0.87 -4.28 -2.18
CA ARG A 104 -1.21 -5.25 -3.24
C ARG A 104 -2.53 -5.97 -2.99
N THR A 105 -2.92 -6.15 -1.74
CA THR A 105 -4.21 -6.75 -1.36
C THR A 105 -5.32 -5.72 -1.22
N ALA A 106 -5.01 -4.51 -0.73
CA ALA A 106 -6.01 -3.46 -0.51
C ALA A 106 -6.62 -2.93 -1.81
N LEU A 107 -5.81 -2.71 -2.84
CA LEU A 107 -6.31 -2.14 -4.10
C LEU A 107 -7.26 -3.09 -4.84
N PRO A 108 -6.96 -4.38 -5.03
CA PRO A 108 -7.93 -5.33 -5.58
C PRO A 108 -9.18 -5.51 -4.71
N ALA A 109 -9.03 -5.55 -3.38
CA ALA A 109 -10.16 -5.67 -2.47
C ALA A 109 -11.12 -4.47 -2.58
N ALA A 110 -10.59 -3.26 -2.79
CA ALA A 110 -11.41 -2.09 -3.03
C ALA A 110 -12.25 -2.23 -4.31
N ILE A 111 -11.66 -2.75 -5.39
CA ILE A 111 -12.38 -3.00 -6.65
C ILE A 111 -13.45 -4.09 -6.47
N GLU A 112 -13.14 -5.13 -5.72
CA GLU A 112 -14.07 -6.22 -5.44
C GLU A 112 -15.30 -5.74 -4.67
N VAL A 113 -15.10 -4.81 -3.72
CA VAL A 113 -16.17 -4.29 -2.85
C VAL A 113 -16.99 -3.19 -3.54
N LEU A 114 -16.33 -2.27 -4.24
CA LEU A 114 -16.94 -1.04 -4.77
C LEU A 114 -17.23 -1.10 -6.28
N GLY A 115 -16.57 -2.00 -7.01
CA GLY A 115 -16.46 -1.89 -8.47
C GLY A 115 -15.34 -0.93 -8.89
N GLU A 116 -14.94 -0.98 -10.17
CA GLU A 116 -13.74 -0.25 -10.65
C GLU A 116 -13.87 1.27 -10.55
N ASP A 117 -14.96 1.83 -11.03
CA ASP A 117 -15.14 3.29 -11.12
C ASP A 117 -15.20 3.94 -9.74
N GLU A 118 -15.97 3.36 -8.82
CA GLU A 118 -16.09 3.87 -7.46
C GLU A 118 -14.79 3.66 -6.65
N ALA A 119 -14.12 2.53 -6.80
CA ALA A 119 -12.81 2.29 -6.19
C ALA A 119 -11.78 3.32 -6.65
N VAL A 120 -11.71 3.65 -7.93
CA VAL A 120 -10.82 4.69 -8.47
C VAL A 120 -11.16 6.05 -7.84
N GLY A 121 -12.43 6.40 -7.74
CA GLY A 121 -12.88 7.65 -7.12
C GLY A 121 -12.48 7.73 -5.65
N VAL A 122 -12.92 6.79 -4.83
CA VAL A 122 -12.72 6.81 -3.37
C VAL A 122 -11.25 6.59 -3.00
N VAL A 123 -10.66 5.50 -3.48
CA VAL A 123 -9.28 5.14 -3.11
C VAL A 123 -8.26 6.06 -3.76
N GLY A 124 -8.51 6.51 -5.00
CA GLY A 124 -7.65 7.49 -5.67
C GLY A 124 -7.57 8.81 -4.89
N VAL A 125 -8.69 9.30 -4.35
CA VAL A 125 -8.71 10.48 -3.47
C VAL A 125 -7.97 10.22 -2.16
N ALA A 126 -8.19 9.07 -1.51
CA ALA A 126 -7.49 8.69 -0.29
C ALA A 126 -5.97 8.62 -0.51
N MET A 127 -5.53 7.98 -1.59
CA MET A 127 -4.11 7.90 -1.97
C MET A 127 -3.51 9.29 -2.24
N ARG A 128 -4.26 10.19 -2.88
CA ARG A 128 -3.84 11.57 -3.09
C ARG A 128 -3.65 12.32 -1.77
N GLN A 129 -4.55 12.15 -0.81
CA GLN A 129 -4.39 12.74 0.52
C GLN A 129 -3.15 12.21 1.23
N VAL A 130 -2.87 10.92 1.15
CA VAL A 130 -1.65 10.31 1.69
C VAL A 130 -0.41 10.93 1.05
N GLY A 131 -0.38 11.07 -0.27
CA GLY A 131 0.72 11.70 -0.99
C GLY A 131 0.96 13.14 -0.53
N LEU A 132 -0.09 13.94 -0.42
CA LEU A 132 -0.04 15.31 0.08
C LEU A 132 0.51 15.41 1.50
N GLN A 133 0.02 14.56 2.41
CA GLN A 133 0.36 14.61 3.82
C GLN A 133 1.78 14.14 4.13
N HIS A 134 2.25 13.14 3.41
CA HIS A 134 3.51 12.46 3.74
C HIS A 134 4.70 12.84 2.86
N TYR A 135 4.49 13.63 1.80
CA TYR A 135 5.55 13.99 0.87
C TYR A 135 6.76 14.63 1.55
N LEU A 136 6.55 15.64 2.40
CA LEU A 136 7.63 16.38 3.05
C LEU A 136 8.45 15.46 3.98
N ALA A 137 7.78 14.66 4.79
CA ALA A 137 8.43 13.69 5.68
C ALA A 137 9.21 12.61 4.89
N ALA A 138 8.67 12.19 3.74
CA ALA A 138 9.35 11.23 2.87
C ALA A 138 10.62 11.85 2.24
N CYS A 139 10.58 13.10 1.81
CA CYS A 139 11.75 13.82 1.32
C CYS A 139 12.83 13.94 2.40
N GLU A 140 12.45 14.32 3.61
CA GLU A 140 13.36 14.41 4.77
C GLU A 140 14.02 13.06 5.05
N ALA A 141 13.25 11.98 5.12
CA ALA A 141 13.76 10.64 5.37
C ALA A 141 14.70 10.13 4.26
N LEU A 142 14.51 10.60 3.02
CA LEU A 142 15.34 10.25 1.86
C LEU A 142 16.53 11.21 1.66
N GLY A 143 16.64 12.28 2.44
CA GLY A 143 17.64 13.32 2.25
C GLY A 143 17.49 14.09 0.93
N LEU A 144 16.26 14.25 0.42
CA LEU A 144 15.95 14.90 -0.85
C LEU A 144 15.32 16.28 -0.64
N PRO A 145 15.54 17.23 -1.57
CA PRO A 145 14.86 18.53 -1.51
C PRO A 145 13.36 18.35 -1.74
N ALA A 146 12.55 18.96 -0.89
CA ALA A 146 11.08 18.92 -0.97
C ALA A 146 10.49 19.93 -1.97
N GLN A 147 11.31 20.77 -2.58
CA GLN A 147 10.92 21.77 -3.57
C GLN A 147 11.86 21.74 -4.77
N GLY A 148 11.38 22.19 -5.91
CA GLY A 148 12.16 22.26 -7.12
C GLY A 148 11.32 21.99 -8.37
N GLY A 149 11.97 21.79 -9.50
CA GLY A 149 11.27 21.50 -10.75
C GLY A 149 11.07 20.01 -11.00
N ALA A 150 10.71 19.67 -12.24
CA ALA A 150 10.39 18.29 -12.65
C ALA A 150 11.51 17.27 -12.36
N VAL A 151 12.77 17.70 -12.42
CA VAL A 151 13.93 16.83 -12.14
C VAL A 151 13.94 16.36 -10.70
N GLN A 152 13.72 17.28 -9.74
CA GLN A 152 13.72 16.97 -8.31
C GLN A 152 12.58 16.00 -7.96
N PHE A 153 11.39 16.22 -8.49
CA PHE A 153 10.27 15.29 -8.29
C PHE A 153 10.54 13.93 -8.93
N ALA A 154 11.11 13.89 -10.14
CA ALA A 154 11.50 12.63 -10.76
C ALA A 154 12.55 11.86 -9.93
N THR A 155 13.50 12.58 -9.31
CA THR A 155 14.48 11.97 -8.40
C THR A 155 13.80 11.36 -7.18
N PHE A 156 12.79 12.04 -6.62
CA PHE A 156 11.97 11.49 -5.54
C PHE A 156 11.25 10.20 -5.98
N LEU A 157 10.60 10.17 -7.15
CA LEU A 157 9.94 8.97 -7.66
C LEU A 157 10.91 7.79 -7.82
N VAL A 158 12.11 8.04 -8.35
CA VAL A 158 13.15 7.00 -8.47
C VAL A 158 13.61 6.50 -7.10
N ALA A 159 13.79 7.39 -6.11
CA ALA A 159 14.16 6.99 -4.76
C ALA A 159 13.07 6.13 -4.11
N MET A 160 11.79 6.48 -4.30
CA MET A 160 10.64 5.70 -3.83
C MET A 160 10.58 4.32 -4.51
N ALA A 161 10.82 4.24 -5.82
CA ALA A 161 10.90 2.96 -6.54
C ALA A 161 11.99 2.05 -5.96
N ARG A 162 13.19 2.60 -5.76
CA ARG A 162 14.32 1.87 -5.15
C ARG A 162 14.02 1.42 -3.72
N GLY A 163 13.34 2.26 -2.93
CA GLY A 163 12.87 1.91 -1.59
C GLY A 163 11.90 0.72 -1.60
N GLN A 164 11.10 0.59 -2.65
CA GLN A 164 10.24 -0.58 -2.90
C GLN A 164 11.02 -1.79 -3.44
N GLY A 165 12.31 -1.60 -3.77
CA GLY A 165 13.20 -2.61 -4.36
C GLY A 165 12.96 -2.81 -5.84
N ASP A 166 12.41 -1.81 -6.52
CA ASP A 166 12.23 -1.77 -7.97
C ASP A 166 13.37 -1.03 -8.64
N GLU A 167 13.55 -1.27 -9.92
CA GLU A 167 14.41 -0.46 -10.76
C GLU A 167 13.60 0.70 -11.34
N ALA A 168 14.20 1.89 -11.37
CA ALA A 168 13.66 3.03 -12.08
C ALA A 168 14.77 3.93 -12.57
N GLY A 169 14.57 4.58 -13.69
CA GLY A 169 15.52 5.49 -14.32
C GLY A 169 14.85 6.79 -14.76
N VAL A 170 15.66 7.81 -15.02
CA VAL A 170 15.22 9.13 -15.47
C VAL A 170 15.82 9.43 -16.83
N ARG A 171 15.01 10.00 -17.74
CA ARG A 171 15.45 10.54 -19.04
C ARG A 171 14.66 11.78 -19.40
N GLY A 172 15.13 12.54 -20.37
CA GLY A 172 14.46 13.72 -20.89
C GLY A 172 15.22 15.01 -20.63
N THR A 173 14.51 16.12 -20.51
CA THR A 173 15.06 17.46 -20.31
C THR A 173 14.64 18.02 -18.95
N ARG A 174 15.23 19.18 -18.54
CA ARG A 174 14.85 19.84 -17.28
C ARG A 174 13.36 20.22 -17.21
N ARG A 175 12.70 20.46 -18.36
CA ARG A 175 11.28 20.82 -18.40
C ARG A 175 10.34 19.63 -18.56
N ARG A 176 10.81 18.54 -19.18
CA ARG A 176 10.02 17.36 -19.41
C ARG A 176 10.83 16.11 -19.06
N VAL A 177 10.58 15.57 -17.90
CA VAL A 177 11.30 14.44 -17.34
C VAL A 177 10.42 13.20 -17.42
N VAL A 178 10.99 12.10 -17.87
CA VAL A 178 10.32 10.81 -17.90
C VAL A 178 10.99 9.90 -16.89
N VAL A 179 10.22 9.37 -15.98
CA VAL A 179 10.63 8.29 -15.07
C VAL A 179 10.16 6.98 -15.69
N ASP A 180 11.13 6.20 -16.17
CA ASP A 180 10.88 4.84 -16.62
C ASP A 180 10.91 3.91 -15.40
N TRP A 181 9.78 3.23 -15.13
CA TRP A 181 9.60 2.32 -14.00
C TRP A 181 9.16 0.95 -14.53
N PRO A 182 10.11 0.11 -14.97
CA PRO A 182 9.78 -1.19 -15.53
C PRO A 182 9.28 -2.13 -14.43
N GLY A 183 8.05 -2.60 -14.56
CA GLY A 183 7.47 -3.63 -13.70
C GLY A 183 7.38 -3.26 -12.22
N PRO A 184 6.66 -2.20 -11.83
CA PRO A 184 6.48 -1.89 -10.41
C PRO A 184 5.80 -3.08 -9.71
N ARG A 185 6.56 -3.74 -8.82
CA ARG A 185 6.11 -4.97 -8.12
C ARG A 185 4.86 -4.77 -7.28
N LEU A 186 4.64 -3.53 -6.83
CA LEU A 186 3.43 -3.17 -6.10
C LEU A 186 2.16 -3.38 -6.93
N LEU A 187 2.24 -3.18 -8.24
CA LEU A 187 1.11 -3.25 -9.16
C LEU A 187 0.98 -4.58 -9.89
N ALA A 188 2.03 -5.40 -9.86
CA ALA A 188 2.02 -6.70 -10.52
C ALA A 188 1.04 -7.66 -9.82
N GLY A 189 0.28 -8.42 -10.60
CA GLY A 189 -0.48 -9.56 -10.10
C GLY A 189 0.47 -10.67 -9.58
N ASP A 190 -0.03 -11.56 -8.73
CA ASP A 190 0.75 -12.66 -8.17
C ASP A 190 1.19 -13.66 -9.23
N ASP A 191 0.45 -13.74 -10.33
CA ASP A 191 0.69 -14.56 -11.52
C ASP A 191 1.52 -13.84 -12.61
N GLY A 192 1.98 -12.61 -12.34
CA GLY A 192 2.72 -11.79 -13.31
C GLY A 192 1.83 -11.14 -14.36
N THR A 193 0.51 -11.12 -14.18
CA THR A 193 -0.38 -10.38 -15.08
C THR A 193 -0.14 -8.88 -14.98
N PRO A 194 -0.33 -8.12 -16.10
CA PRO A 194 -0.26 -6.67 -16.05
C PRO A 194 -1.26 -6.08 -15.07
N PRO A 195 -0.92 -4.96 -14.41
CA PRO A 195 -1.81 -4.32 -13.46
C PRO A 195 -3.08 -3.83 -14.17
N ARG A 196 -4.24 -4.03 -13.52
CA ARG A 196 -5.51 -3.50 -14.01
C ARG A 196 -5.45 -1.98 -14.08
N PRO A 197 -6.00 -1.33 -15.13
CA PRO A 197 -5.99 0.13 -15.26
C PRO A 197 -6.52 0.86 -14.02
N ALA A 198 -7.54 0.33 -13.36
CA ALA A 198 -8.10 0.87 -12.12
C ALA A 198 -7.06 0.89 -10.98
N ILE A 199 -6.25 -0.17 -10.82
CA ILE A 199 -5.18 -0.24 -9.81
C ILE A 199 -4.13 0.84 -10.09
N VAL A 200 -3.74 1.00 -11.34
CA VAL A 200 -2.78 2.04 -11.75
C VAL A 200 -3.33 3.44 -11.47
N ALA A 201 -4.62 3.68 -11.75
CA ALA A 201 -5.28 4.95 -11.50
C ALA A 201 -5.33 5.29 -10.01
N MET A 202 -5.71 4.34 -9.14
CA MET A 202 -5.70 4.51 -7.69
C MET A 202 -4.29 4.79 -7.16
N TRP A 203 -3.30 4.01 -7.57
CA TRP A 203 -1.89 4.18 -7.19
C TRP A 203 -1.32 5.53 -7.66
N ARG A 204 -1.68 5.98 -8.85
CA ARG A 204 -1.30 7.29 -9.36
C ARG A 204 -1.75 8.42 -8.45
N GLY A 205 -2.91 8.31 -7.81
CA GLY A 205 -3.38 9.30 -6.84
C GLY A 205 -2.31 9.68 -5.81
N LEU A 206 -1.53 8.70 -5.30
CA LEU A 206 -0.43 8.96 -4.37
C LEU A 206 0.60 9.96 -4.93
N TRP A 207 0.98 9.77 -6.17
CA TRP A 207 1.99 10.62 -6.82
C TRP A 207 1.44 11.98 -7.26
N ASP A 208 0.18 12.04 -7.66
CA ASP A 208 -0.50 13.31 -7.92
C ASP A 208 -0.60 14.16 -6.63
N GLY A 209 -0.84 13.52 -5.49
CA GLY A 209 -0.81 14.18 -4.18
C GLY A 209 0.59 14.67 -3.80
N ALA A 210 1.60 13.82 -3.91
CA ALA A 210 2.99 14.17 -3.65
C ALA A 210 3.47 15.31 -4.56
N LEU A 211 3.12 15.28 -5.84
CA LEU A 211 3.44 16.36 -6.78
C LEU A 211 2.76 17.68 -6.40
N GLY A 212 1.49 17.63 -5.96
CA GLY A 212 0.78 18.81 -5.50
C GLY A 212 1.39 19.46 -4.26
N ALA A 213 2.09 18.68 -3.42
CA ALA A 213 2.88 19.19 -2.29
C ALA A 213 4.26 19.71 -2.74
N HIS A 214 4.84 19.14 -3.80
CA HIS A 214 6.13 19.51 -4.35
C HIS A 214 6.07 20.84 -5.13
N ASP A 215 5.24 20.86 -6.16
CA ASP A 215 5.07 22.03 -7.05
C ASP A 215 3.72 21.92 -7.80
N ARG A 216 2.84 22.88 -7.54
CA ARG A 216 1.52 22.96 -8.18
C ARG A 216 1.57 23.39 -9.66
N GLY A 217 2.69 23.91 -10.11
CA GLY A 217 2.94 24.26 -11.49
C GLY A 217 3.34 23.08 -12.38
N LEU A 218 3.43 21.88 -11.82
CA LEU A 218 3.76 20.66 -12.53
C LEU A 218 2.56 19.72 -12.67
N VAL A 219 2.59 18.91 -13.71
CA VAL A 219 1.62 17.81 -13.94
C VAL A 219 2.36 16.49 -14.09
N LEU A 220 1.69 15.41 -13.63
CA LEU A 220 2.13 14.04 -13.80
C LEU A 220 1.23 13.35 -14.82
N ARG A 221 1.82 12.79 -15.87
CA ARG A 221 1.08 12.01 -16.88
C ARG A 221 1.63 10.59 -16.96
N LEU A 222 0.77 9.64 -17.21
CA LEU A 222 1.18 8.32 -17.66
C LEU A 222 1.47 8.43 -19.17
N ALA A 223 2.70 8.11 -19.56
CA ALA A 223 2.97 7.88 -20.98
C ALA A 223 2.34 6.54 -21.36
N GLY A 224 1.68 6.51 -22.51
CA GLY A 224 1.06 5.28 -23.03
C GLY A 224 2.07 4.12 -23.14
N PRO A 225 1.58 2.88 -23.23
CA PRO A 225 2.45 1.71 -23.29
C PRO A 225 3.42 1.84 -24.46
N ARG A 226 4.71 1.67 -24.18
CA ARG A 226 5.73 1.56 -25.24
C ARG A 226 5.50 0.26 -25.99
N ARG A 227 5.52 0.31 -27.33
CA ARG A 227 5.40 -0.88 -28.19
C ARG A 227 6.44 -1.97 -27.90
N ASP A 228 7.55 -1.61 -27.22
CA ASP A 228 8.71 -2.49 -26.99
C ASP A 228 9.05 -2.70 -25.52
N ALA A 229 8.25 -2.20 -24.58
CA ALA A 229 8.53 -2.34 -23.15
C ALA A 229 7.61 -3.41 -22.56
N ARG A 230 8.21 -4.49 -22.08
CA ARG A 230 7.57 -5.43 -21.19
C ARG A 230 6.94 -4.65 -20.02
N ASP A 231 5.61 -4.53 -20.00
CA ASP A 231 4.72 -4.13 -18.90
C ASP A 231 5.17 -3.00 -17.93
N GLY A 232 6.06 -2.11 -18.38
CA GLY A 232 6.58 -1.00 -17.57
C GLY A 232 5.70 0.25 -17.65
N LEU A 233 5.69 1.03 -16.56
CA LEU A 233 5.09 2.35 -16.51
C LEU A 233 6.14 3.42 -16.86
N ALA A 234 5.71 4.44 -17.60
CA ALA A 234 6.48 5.66 -17.77
C ALA A 234 5.65 6.84 -17.22
N LEU A 235 6.22 7.53 -16.26
CA LEU A 235 5.63 8.73 -15.65
C LEU A 235 6.31 9.96 -16.23
N VAL A 236 5.55 10.88 -16.81
CA VAL A 236 6.05 12.14 -17.36
C VAL A 236 5.74 13.26 -16.38
N VAL A 237 6.78 13.98 -15.95
CA VAL A 237 6.68 15.17 -15.11
C VAL A 237 7.03 16.38 -15.97
N GLU A 238 6.11 17.32 -16.10
CA GLU A 238 6.27 18.50 -16.95
C GLU A 238 5.47 19.70 -16.39
N PRO A 239 5.77 20.95 -16.80
CA PRO A 239 4.96 22.10 -16.42
C PRO A 239 3.50 21.93 -16.84
N ALA A 240 2.59 22.41 -16.00
CA ALA A 240 1.20 22.62 -16.37
C ALA A 240 1.18 23.68 -17.47
N GLY A 241 0.61 23.35 -18.64
CA GLY A 241 0.51 24.26 -19.78
C GLY A 241 -0.38 25.48 -19.49
#